data_5f80f18b2d06ff9fbb148d5a38e53f01
#
_entry.id   5f80f18b2d06ff9fbb148d5a38e53f01
#
_cell.length_a   1.000
_cell.length_b   1.000
_cell.length_c   1.000
_cell.angle_alpha   90.00
_cell.angle_beta   90.00
_cell.angle_gamma   90.00
#
_symmetry.space_group_name_H-M   'P 1'
#
loop_
_entity.id
_entity.type
_entity.pdbx_description
1 polymer ?
#
loop_
_entity_poly.entity_id
_entity_poly.type
_entity_poly.pdbx_seq_one_letter_code
_entity_poly.pdbx_strand_id
1 'polypeptide(L)'
;EPLLMNVTMMKDNLTTELVKRKGSLTISVLSLDCPIDVINLFGTRSGRDYDKFKDIDHKIDDNGNPYLEEHMIAYMSLEVSSALDLGSHYLFICSISNGEKIGEGDPMTYADYRAIKSGKSIDKTSDNPTDKSSSETYVCTICHYVYDGDLPFAELSDDWTCPVCNQPKSKFLLES
;
A
#
# COMPACT_ATOMS: atom_id res chain seq x y z
N GLU A 1 3.22 5.92 -26.59
CA GLU A 1 4.10 5.28 -25.59
C GLU A 1 3.22 4.44 -24.66
N PRO A 2 3.63 3.21 -24.34
CA PRO A 2 2.87 2.38 -23.43
C PRO A 2 2.86 3.01 -22.02
N LEU A 3 1.74 2.87 -21.31
CA LEU A 3 1.67 3.21 -19.89
C LEU A 3 2.50 2.20 -19.11
N LEU A 4 3.44 2.69 -18.31
CA LEU A 4 4.29 1.87 -17.47
C LEU A 4 3.94 2.07 -15.99
N MET A 5 4.04 0.98 -15.24
CA MET A 5 3.87 0.96 -13.79
C MET A 5 5.07 0.30 -13.13
N ASN A 6 5.47 0.83 -11.99
CA ASN A 6 6.51 0.24 -11.17
C ASN A 6 5.88 -0.46 -9.97
N VAL A 7 6.30 -1.70 -9.72
CA VAL A 7 5.88 -2.47 -8.55
C VAL A 7 7.10 -2.99 -7.81
N THR A 8 7.22 -2.61 -6.54
CA THR A 8 8.34 -3.06 -5.69
C THR A 8 7.85 -4.10 -4.69
N MET A 9 8.53 -5.24 -4.63
CA MET A 9 8.16 -6.36 -3.77
C MET A 9 9.38 -6.91 -3.03
N MET A 10 9.19 -7.29 -1.76
CA MET A 10 10.21 -8.00 -0.98
C MET A 10 10.57 -9.33 -1.63
N LYS A 11 11.87 -9.67 -1.69
CA LYS A 11 12.36 -10.89 -2.33
C LYS A 11 11.78 -12.18 -1.77
N ASP A 12 11.59 -12.21 -0.46
CA ASP A 12 11.17 -13.42 0.27
C ASP A 12 9.67 -13.71 0.16
N ASN A 13 8.90 -12.80 -0.44
CA ASN A 13 7.48 -13.01 -0.65
C ASN A 13 7.21 -14.03 -1.75
N LEU A 14 6.26 -14.96 -1.50
CA LEU A 14 5.81 -15.91 -2.52
C LEU A 14 5.32 -15.20 -3.79
N THR A 15 4.60 -14.07 -3.64
CA THR A 15 4.13 -13.28 -4.77
C THR A 15 5.28 -12.86 -5.68
N THR A 16 6.41 -12.46 -5.11
CA THR A 16 7.61 -12.08 -5.89
C THR A 16 8.15 -13.25 -6.73
N GLU A 17 8.21 -14.44 -6.15
CA GLU A 17 8.62 -15.64 -6.88
C GLU A 17 7.67 -15.97 -8.03
N LEU A 18 6.35 -15.88 -7.75
CA LEU A 18 5.32 -16.15 -8.75
C LEU A 18 5.38 -15.14 -9.90
N VAL A 19 5.51 -13.86 -9.60
CA VAL A 19 5.63 -12.79 -10.62
C VAL A 19 6.88 -12.98 -11.46
N LYS A 20 8.02 -13.27 -10.85
CA LYS A 20 9.27 -13.55 -11.59
C LYS A 20 9.13 -14.75 -12.52
N ARG A 21 8.46 -15.79 -12.08
CA ARG A 21 8.28 -17.02 -12.86
C ARG A 21 7.28 -16.85 -13.99
N LYS A 22 6.18 -16.12 -13.71
CA LYS A 22 5.07 -15.96 -14.65
C LYS A 22 5.27 -14.80 -15.62
N GLY A 23 5.95 -13.74 -15.20
CA GLY A 23 6.13 -12.52 -15.99
C GLY A 23 4.90 -11.63 -16.04
N SER A 24 3.90 -11.87 -15.19
CA SER A 24 2.68 -11.05 -15.11
C SER A 24 2.11 -11.03 -13.70
N LEU A 25 1.30 -10.03 -13.41
CA LEU A 25 0.54 -9.88 -12.16
C LEU A 25 -0.70 -9.04 -12.38
N THR A 26 -1.65 -9.11 -11.46
CA THR A 26 -2.80 -8.22 -11.42
C THR A 26 -2.82 -7.45 -10.11
N ILE A 27 -3.15 -6.17 -10.18
CA ILE A 27 -3.35 -5.29 -9.03
C ILE A 27 -4.84 -5.03 -8.89
N SER A 28 -5.39 -5.29 -7.70
CA SER A 28 -6.72 -4.86 -7.31
C SER A 28 -6.61 -3.58 -6.47
N VAL A 29 -7.31 -2.54 -6.86
CA VAL A 29 -7.34 -1.25 -6.16
C VAL A 29 -8.46 -1.29 -5.14
N LEU A 30 -8.11 -1.24 -3.86
CA LEU A 30 -9.07 -1.31 -2.76
C LEU A 30 -10.01 -0.12 -2.76
N SER A 31 -11.30 -0.36 -2.53
CA SER A 31 -12.26 0.69 -2.18
C SER A 31 -12.08 1.11 -0.71
N LEU A 32 -12.51 2.31 -0.38
CA LEU A 32 -12.39 2.84 0.99
C LEU A 32 -13.17 2.02 2.02
N ASP A 33 -14.24 1.35 1.62
CA ASP A 33 -15.08 0.49 2.45
C ASP A 33 -14.59 -0.97 2.53
N CYS A 34 -13.41 -1.27 1.95
CA CYS A 34 -12.85 -2.61 2.00
C CYS A 34 -12.64 -3.06 3.46
N PRO A 35 -13.22 -4.20 3.87
CA PRO A 35 -13.06 -4.71 5.22
C PRO A 35 -11.60 -4.99 5.56
N ILE A 36 -11.20 -4.64 6.79
CA ILE A 36 -9.83 -4.86 7.27
C ILE A 36 -9.43 -6.34 7.23
N ASP A 37 -10.38 -7.25 7.34
CA ASP A 37 -10.14 -8.69 7.29
C ASP A 37 -9.69 -9.16 5.90
N VAL A 38 -10.21 -8.55 4.82
CA VAL A 38 -9.76 -8.79 3.46
C VAL A 38 -8.31 -8.33 3.30
N ILE A 39 -7.99 -7.14 3.81
CA ILE A 39 -6.62 -6.59 3.78
C ILE A 39 -5.67 -7.49 4.57
N ASN A 40 -6.06 -7.94 5.76
CA ASN A 40 -5.26 -8.82 6.59
C ASN A 40 -5.05 -10.19 5.92
N LEU A 41 -6.05 -10.75 5.26
CA LEU A 41 -5.95 -12.02 4.54
C LEU A 41 -4.83 -11.97 3.49
N PHE A 42 -4.80 -10.89 2.67
CA PHE A 42 -3.80 -10.77 1.60
C PHE A 42 -2.48 -10.19 2.07
N GLY A 43 -2.48 -9.28 3.04
CA GLY A 43 -1.31 -8.53 3.48
C GLY A 43 -0.46 -9.20 4.57
N THR A 44 -1.06 -10.03 5.46
CA THR A 44 -0.35 -10.56 6.63
C THR A 44 -0.09 -12.06 6.59
N ARG A 45 -0.83 -12.82 5.78
CA ARG A 45 -0.64 -14.28 5.68
C ARG A 45 0.26 -14.63 4.51
N SER A 46 1.08 -15.67 4.66
CA SER A 46 1.85 -16.22 3.56
C SER A 46 0.97 -17.13 2.69
N GLY A 47 1.08 -16.96 1.35
CA GLY A 47 0.47 -17.89 0.40
C GLY A 47 1.14 -19.27 0.35
N ARG A 48 2.27 -19.46 1.08
CA ARG A 48 2.92 -20.77 1.21
C ARG A 48 2.16 -21.69 2.16
N ASP A 49 1.52 -21.08 3.17
CA ASP A 49 0.89 -21.80 4.28
C ASP A 49 -0.64 -21.79 4.18
N TYR A 50 -1.19 -20.88 3.38
CA TYR A 50 -2.63 -20.66 3.28
C TYR A 50 -3.06 -20.28 1.86
N ASP A 51 -4.06 -20.98 1.32
CA ASP A 51 -4.70 -20.60 0.07
C ASP A 51 -5.64 -19.42 0.32
N LYS A 52 -5.19 -18.23 -0.05
CA LYS A 52 -5.92 -16.97 0.20
C LYS A 52 -7.18 -16.82 -0.64
N PHE A 53 -7.31 -17.56 -1.73
CA PHE A 53 -8.43 -17.51 -2.65
C PHE A 53 -9.48 -18.57 -2.40
N LYS A 54 -9.25 -19.50 -1.45
CA LYS A 54 -10.12 -20.64 -1.19
C LYS A 54 -11.54 -20.22 -0.79
N ASP A 55 -11.67 -19.20 0.05
CA ASP A 55 -12.94 -18.79 0.67
C ASP A 55 -13.32 -17.33 0.30
N ILE A 56 -12.75 -16.80 -0.80
CA ILE A 56 -13.06 -15.46 -1.30
C ILE A 56 -13.34 -15.50 -2.80
N ASP A 57 -14.42 -14.87 -3.21
CA ASP A 57 -14.76 -14.78 -4.62
C ASP A 57 -13.71 -13.97 -5.38
N HIS A 58 -13.26 -14.51 -6.49
CA HIS A 58 -12.24 -13.89 -7.32
C HIS A 58 -12.46 -14.21 -8.79
N LYS A 59 -11.93 -13.38 -9.64
CA LYS A 59 -11.87 -13.61 -11.09
C LYS A 59 -10.44 -13.84 -11.54
N ILE A 60 -10.30 -14.28 -12.77
CA ILE A 60 -9.02 -14.52 -13.43
C ILE A 60 -8.94 -13.58 -14.63
N ASP A 61 -7.83 -12.84 -14.74
CA ASP A 61 -7.56 -11.98 -15.89
C ASP A 61 -7.07 -12.80 -17.13
N ASP A 62 -6.90 -12.11 -18.26
CA ASP A 62 -6.46 -12.74 -19.52
C ASP A 62 -5.06 -13.38 -19.40
N ASN A 63 -4.23 -12.92 -18.47
CA ASN A 63 -2.92 -13.48 -18.15
C ASN A 63 -3.00 -14.65 -17.16
N GLY A 64 -4.21 -15.02 -16.71
CA GLY A 64 -4.44 -16.10 -15.75
C GLY A 64 -4.04 -15.71 -14.32
N ASN A 65 -4.07 -14.43 -13.95
CA ASN A 65 -3.84 -13.97 -12.58
C ASN A 65 -5.17 -13.73 -11.87
N PRO A 66 -5.28 -14.09 -10.57
CA PRO A 66 -6.49 -13.83 -9.82
C PRO A 66 -6.58 -12.35 -9.40
N TYR A 67 -7.81 -11.82 -9.41
CA TYR A 67 -8.12 -10.51 -8.86
C TYR A 67 -9.49 -10.52 -8.15
N LEU A 68 -9.68 -9.59 -7.23
CA LEU A 68 -10.94 -9.41 -6.52
C LEU A 68 -11.79 -8.36 -7.24
N GLU A 69 -13.11 -8.52 -7.16
CA GLU A 69 -14.09 -7.49 -7.60
C GLU A 69 -14.79 -6.85 -6.41
N GLU A 70 -15.18 -7.67 -5.43
CA GLU A 70 -15.85 -7.17 -4.24
C GLU A 70 -14.89 -6.29 -3.42
N HIS A 71 -15.37 -5.12 -3.00
CA HIS A 71 -14.60 -4.09 -2.29
C HIS A 71 -13.41 -3.52 -3.07
N MET A 72 -13.49 -3.54 -4.40
CA MET A 72 -12.46 -2.98 -5.27
C MET A 72 -13.02 -1.85 -6.15
N ILE A 73 -12.20 -0.85 -6.42
CA ILE A 73 -12.53 0.24 -7.35
C ILE A 73 -12.17 -0.13 -8.78
N ALA A 74 -11.03 -0.80 -8.94
CA ALA A 74 -10.51 -1.16 -10.25
C ALA A 74 -9.56 -2.36 -10.14
N TYR A 75 -9.28 -2.98 -11.27
CA TYR A 75 -8.12 -3.85 -11.41
C TYR A 75 -7.23 -3.41 -12.58
N MET A 76 -5.98 -3.82 -12.55
CA MET A 76 -5.00 -3.62 -13.63
C MET A 76 -4.18 -4.88 -13.83
N SER A 77 -4.22 -5.42 -15.06
CA SER A 77 -3.37 -6.53 -15.49
C SER A 77 -2.05 -6.00 -16.03
N LEU A 78 -0.96 -6.53 -15.51
CA LEU A 78 0.38 -6.05 -15.79
C LEU A 78 1.26 -7.16 -16.37
N GLU A 79 2.07 -6.81 -17.37
CA GLU A 79 3.13 -7.65 -17.91
C GLU A 79 4.50 -7.09 -17.53
N VAL A 80 5.36 -7.93 -16.97
CA VAL A 80 6.70 -7.53 -16.53
C VAL A 80 7.61 -7.35 -17.74
N SER A 81 8.03 -6.13 -17.98
CA SER A 81 9.02 -5.79 -19.02
C SER A 81 10.46 -5.97 -18.53
N SER A 82 10.73 -5.66 -17.26
CA SER A 82 12.04 -5.86 -16.64
C SER A 82 11.94 -5.93 -15.12
N ALA A 83 12.98 -6.47 -14.49
CA ALA A 83 13.09 -6.56 -13.05
C ALA A 83 14.52 -6.18 -12.61
N LEU A 84 14.62 -5.23 -11.67
CA LEU A 84 15.88 -4.84 -11.05
C LEU A 84 15.99 -5.42 -9.64
N ASP A 85 17.16 -5.96 -9.35
CA ASP A 85 17.51 -6.42 -8.02
C ASP A 85 18.03 -5.26 -7.17
N LEU A 86 17.30 -4.92 -6.10
CA LEU A 86 17.63 -3.84 -5.18
C LEU A 86 18.20 -4.36 -3.84
N GLY A 87 18.69 -5.60 -3.82
CA GLY A 87 19.17 -6.24 -2.59
C GLY A 87 18.04 -6.91 -1.82
N SER A 88 17.26 -6.21 -1.02
CA SER A 88 16.13 -6.75 -0.25
C SER A 88 14.82 -6.89 -1.06
N HIS A 89 14.70 -6.17 -2.18
CA HIS A 89 13.50 -6.10 -3.01
C HIS A 89 13.83 -6.31 -4.49
N TYR A 90 12.79 -6.62 -5.27
CA TYR A 90 12.79 -6.44 -6.72
C TYR A 90 11.91 -5.26 -7.09
N LEU A 91 12.41 -4.42 -8.00
CA LEU A 91 11.60 -3.42 -8.71
C LEU A 91 11.23 -4.00 -10.07
N PHE A 92 9.94 -4.25 -10.26
CA PHE A 92 9.38 -4.68 -11.54
C PHE A 92 8.92 -3.44 -12.33
N ILE A 93 9.36 -3.34 -13.58
CA ILE A 93 8.82 -2.37 -14.54
C ILE A 93 7.85 -3.14 -15.42
N CYS A 94 6.60 -2.70 -15.43
CA CYS A 94 5.49 -3.41 -16.08
C CYS A 94 4.79 -2.50 -17.08
N SER A 95 4.33 -3.06 -18.19
CA SER A 95 3.32 -2.46 -19.05
C SER A 95 1.92 -2.84 -18.57
N ILE A 96 0.96 -1.95 -18.70
CA ILE A 96 -0.45 -2.24 -18.42
C ILE A 96 -1.04 -2.89 -19.68
N SER A 97 -1.44 -4.17 -19.58
CA SER A 97 -2.02 -4.93 -20.69
C SER A 97 -3.55 -4.81 -20.73
N ASN A 98 -4.19 -4.69 -19.57
CA ASN A 98 -5.63 -4.53 -19.43
C ASN A 98 -5.95 -3.84 -18.09
N GLY A 99 -7.17 -3.33 -17.93
CA GLY A 99 -7.66 -2.80 -16.67
C GLY A 99 -9.05 -2.21 -16.83
N GLU A 100 -9.79 -2.23 -15.73
CA GLU A 100 -11.17 -1.75 -15.70
C GLU A 100 -11.48 -1.12 -14.35
N LYS A 101 -12.29 -0.04 -14.38
CA LYS A 101 -12.96 0.46 -13.19
C LYS A 101 -14.19 -0.42 -12.93
N ILE A 102 -14.20 -1.15 -11.83
CA ILE A 102 -15.22 -2.14 -11.50
C ILE A 102 -16.12 -1.73 -10.32
N GLY A 103 -15.70 -0.75 -9.54
CA GLY A 103 -16.44 -0.25 -8.38
C GLY A 103 -16.60 1.26 -8.39
N GLU A 104 -17.46 1.74 -7.50
CA GLU A 104 -17.71 3.17 -7.29
C GLU A 104 -17.09 3.63 -5.95
N GLY A 105 -16.96 4.95 -5.79
CA GLY A 105 -16.41 5.58 -4.59
C GLY A 105 -14.91 5.88 -4.69
N ASP A 106 -14.31 6.07 -3.54
CA ASP A 106 -12.90 6.46 -3.42
C ASP A 106 -11.97 5.27 -3.21
N PRO A 107 -10.79 5.27 -3.81
CA PRO A 107 -9.76 4.28 -3.50
C PRO A 107 -9.23 4.49 -2.07
N MET A 108 -8.96 3.39 -1.38
CA MET A 108 -8.32 3.42 -0.07
C MET A 108 -6.86 3.85 -0.22
N THR A 109 -6.48 4.92 0.45
CA THR A 109 -5.07 5.32 0.56
C THR A 109 -4.39 4.57 1.71
N TYR A 110 -3.05 4.62 1.75
CA TYR A 110 -2.31 4.07 2.88
C TYR A 110 -2.61 4.80 4.20
N ALA A 111 -2.91 6.10 4.13
CA ALA A 111 -3.33 6.89 5.29
C ALA A 111 -4.71 6.41 5.82
N ASP A 112 -5.65 6.15 4.93
CA ASP A 112 -6.96 5.59 5.28
C ASP A 112 -6.81 4.21 5.95
N TYR A 113 -6.01 3.32 5.35
CA TYR A 113 -5.72 2.01 5.93
C TYR A 113 -5.17 2.11 7.36
N ARG A 114 -4.23 3.03 7.60
CA ARG A 114 -3.67 3.25 8.94
C ARG A 114 -4.71 3.77 9.92
N ALA A 115 -5.55 4.72 9.50
CA ALA A 115 -6.64 5.24 10.32
C ALA A 115 -7.61 4.12 10.73
N ILE A 116 -8.08 3.31 9.77
CA ILE A 116 -8.96 2.15 10.02
C ILE A 116 -8.30 1.17 10.99
N LYS A 117 -7.04 0.83 10.75
CA LYS A 117 -6.28 -0.11 11.59
C LYS A 117 -6.13 0.37 13.03
N SER A 118 -6.07 1.70 13.25
CA SER A 118 -6.03 2.32 14.58
C SER A 118 -7.41 2.52 15.23
N GLY A 119 -8.50 2.07 14.57
CA GLY A 119 -9.87 2.21 15.07
C GLY A 119 -10.48 3.60 14.89
N LYS A 120 -9.88 4.44 14.05
CA LYS A 120 -10.42 5.77 13.70
C LYS A 120 -11.45 5.64 12.58
N SER A 121 -12.58 6.36 12.70
CA SER A 121 -13.55 6.49 11.62
C SER A 121 -13.01 7.43 10.54
N ILE A 122 -13.20 7.07 9.27
CA ILE A 122 -12.87 7.96 8.15
C ILE A 122 -14.15 8.68 7.74
N ASP A 123 -14.28 9.94 8.11
CA ASP A 123 -15.34 10.84 7.63
C ASP A 123 -14.81 11.61 6.41
N LYS A 124 -15.13 11.13 5.20
CA LYS A 124 -14.83 11.85 3.95
C LYS A 124 -15.98 12.76 3.49
N THR A 125 -16.80 13.28 4.39
CA THR A 125 -17.85 14.25 4.03
C THR A 125 -17.35 15.69 3.83
N SER A 126 -16.04 15.91 3.83
CA SER A 126 -15.45 17.22 3.51
C SER A 126 -14.38 17.11 2.43
N ASP A 127 -14.78 17.26 1.16
CA ASP A 127 -13.92 17.72 0.08
C ASP A 127 -13.39 19.14 0.41
N ASN A 128 -12.50 19.26 1.39
CA ASN A 128 -11.74 20.49 1.59
C ASN A 128 -10.41 20.18 2.31
N PRO A 129 -9.25 20.40 1.66
CA PRO A 129 -7.94 20.16 2.26
C PRO A 129 -7.57 21.18 3.35
N THR A 130 -8.54 21.87 3.97
CA THR A 130 -8.31 22.99 4.91
C THR A 130 -8.93 22.83 6.29
N ASP A 131 -9.17 21.58 6.78
CA ASP A 131 -9.44 21.39 8.21
C ASP A 131 -8.29 20.60 8.86
N LYS A 132 -7.11 21.22 8.88
CA LYS A 132 -6.09 20.92 9.87
C LYS A 132 -6.54 21.54 11.20
N SER A 133 -7.21 20.75 12.06
CA SER A 133 -7.09 21.01 13.47
C SER A 133 -5.58 21.03 13.76
N SER A 134 -5.10 22.07 14.43
CA SER A 134 -3.71 22.38 14.75
C SER A 134 -2.99 21.25 15.50
N SER A 135 -2.65 20.20 14.80
CA SER A 135 -1.68 19.21 15.26
C SER A 135 -0.34 19.57 14.63
N GLU A 136 0.59 19.97 15.47
CA GLU A 136 1.98 20.18 15.09
C GLU A 136 2.49 18.99 14.28
N THR A 137 2.81 19.20 13.00
CA THR A 137 3.28 18.16 12.10
C THR A 137 4.81 18.14 12.12
N TYR A 138 5.41 17.08 12.63
CA TYR A 138 6.86 16.93 12.66
C TYR A 138 7.34 16.06 11.50
N VAL A 139 8.28 16.56 10.70
CA VAL A 139 8.81 15.91 9.50
C VAL A 139 10.30 15.66 9.60
N CYS A 140 10.75 14.47 9.30
CA CYS A 140 12.16 14.13 9.24
C CYS A 140 12.83 14.83 8.06
N THR A 141 13.85 15.66 8.32
CA THR A 141 14.57 16.41 7.28
C THR A 141 15.40 15.56 6.34
N ILE A 142 15.58 14.25 6.65
CA ILE A 142 16.42 13.35 5.85
C ILE A 142 15.58 12.48 4.89
N CYS A 143 14.49 11.89 5.38
CA CYS A 143 13.67 10.96 4.56
C CYS A 143 12.23 11.44 4.36
N HIS A 144 11.89 12.63 4.85
CA HIS A 144 10.55 13.24 4.78
C HIS A 144 9.45 12.38 5.44
N TYR A 145 9.82 11.45 6.34
CA TYR A 145 8.84 10.75 7.15
C TYR A 145 8.11 11.73 8.05
N VAL A 146 6.78 11.74 7.95
CA VAL A 146 5.90 12.52 8.81
C VAL A 146 5.62 11.71 10.07
N TYR A 147 5.90 12.30 11.25
CA TYR A 147 5.61 11.63 12.51
C TYR A 147 4.10 11.46 12.69
N ASP A 148 3.69 10.24 12.97
CA ASP A 148 2.31 9.81 13.04
C ASP A 148 2.04 8.85 14.22
N GLY A 149 2.92 8.87 15.23
CA GLY A 149 2.79 8.06 16.44
C GLY A 149 1.63 8.55 17.33
N ASP A 150 1.17 7.66 18.23
CA ASP A 150 0.05 7.93 19.15
C ASP A 150 0.42 8.92 20.28
N LEU A 151 1.71 9.07 20.60
CA LEU A 151 2.20 10.02 21.58
C LEU A 151 2.51 11.37 20.93
N PRO A 152 2.30 12.49 21.61
CA PRO A 152 2.81 13.78 21.13
C PRO A 152 4.31 13.72 20.85
N PHE A 153 4.77 14.29 19.72
CA PHE A 153 6.20 14.24 19.35
C PHE A 153 7.12 14.78 20.46
N ALA A 154 6.69 15.78 21.20
CA ALA A 154 7.43 16.36 22.30
C ALA A 154 7.68 15.36 23.45
N GLU A 155 6.75 14.43 23.68
CA GLU A 155 6.81 13.44 24.76
C GLU A 155 7.62 12.18 24.40
N LEU A 156 8.10 12.08 23.16
CA LEU A 156 8.98 10.97 22.76
C LEU A 156 10.32 11.05 23.51
N SER A 157 10.83 9.90 23.87
CA SER A 157 12.17 9.77 24.48
C SER A 157 13.26 10.39 23.60
N ASP A 158 14.32 10.92 24.18
CA ASP A 158 15.42 11.57 23.45
C ASP A 158 16.22 10.60 22.57
N ASP A 159 16.18 9.30 22.89
CA ASP A 159 16.78 8.21 22.12
C ASP A 159 15.86 7.67 21.02
N TRP A 160 14.63 8.23 20.87
CA TRP A 160 13.76 7.84 19.78
C TRP A 160 14.38 8.20 18.42
N THR A 161 14.28 7.27 17.48
CA THR A 161 14.80 7.44 16.12
C THR A 161 13.71 7.31 15.08
N CYS A 162 13.91 7.94 13.94
CA CYS A 162 13.02 7.80 12.79
C CYS A 162 12.87 6.34 12.36
N PRO A 163 11.66 5.78 12.29
CA PRO A 163 11.44 4.38 11.93
C PRO A 163 11.81 4.04 10.48
N VAL A 164 11.99 5.06 9.63
CA VAL A 164 12.34 4.88 8.21
C VAL A 164 13.84 4.95 7.96
N CYS A 165 14.54 5.93 8.56
CA CYS A 165 15.96 6.17 8.25
C CYS A 165 16.88 6.13 9.49
N ASN A 166 16.38 5.75 10.66
CA ASN A 166 17.09 5.67 11.94
C ASN A 166 17.79 6.96 12.40
N GLN A 167 17.42 8.11 11.83
CA GLN A 167 17.96 9.39 12.27
C GLN A 167 17.34 9.82 13.60
N PRO A 168 18.10 10.52 14.48
CA PRO A 168 17.62 10.91 15.80
C PRO A 168 16.46 11.90 15.73
N LYS A 169 15.67 11.99 16.81
CA LYS A 169 14.55 12.92 17.01
C LYS A 169 14.89 14.36 16.60
N SER A 170 16.15 14.79 16.84
CA SER A 170 16.65 16.12 16.49
C SER A 170 16.67 16.46 15.00
N LYS A 171 16.44 15.48 14.13
CA LYS A 171 16.31 15.67 12.67
C LYS A 171 14.89 15.91 12.21
N PHE A 172 13.97 16.08 13.13
CA PHE A 172 12.59 16.45 12.82
C PHE A 172 12.38 17.95 13.02
N LEU A 173 11.68 18.55 12.07
CA LEU A 173 11.24 19.93 12.13
C LEU A 173 9.71 20.00 12.15
N LEU A 174 9.20 21.00 12.87
CA LEU A 174 7.79 21.34 12.82
C LEU A 174 7.49 21.97 11.45
N GLU A 175 6.58 21.36 10.71
CA GLU A 175 6.06 21.92 9.46
C GLU A 175 4.82 22.74 9.78
N SER A 176 4.87 24.03 9.47
CA SER A 176 3.80 25.00 9.73
C SER A 176 2.89 25.22 8.53
#